data_e17981a3ca7478036ed1bf618e4f9346
#
_entry.id   e17981a3ca7478036ed1bf618e4f9346
#
_cell.length_a   1.000
_cell.length_b   1.000
_cell.length_c   1.000
_cell.angle_alpha   90.00
_cell.angle_beta   90.00
_cell.angle_gamma   90.00
#
_symmetry.space_group_name_H-M   'P 1'
#
loop_
_entity.id
_entity.type
_entity.pdbx_description
1 polymer ?
#
loop_
_entity_poly.entity_id
_entity_poly.type
_entity_poly.pdbx_seq_one_letter_code
_entity_poly.pdbx_strand_id
1 'polypeptide(L)'
;MSEQLLLGIDIGGTKTAVAAVTRDGTVVALRSAPSGRGGAQVVEVAVRLAREVADSVGGLGRISAAGACMPGLVDSTTGFVRHAVNLDVESLELSTALSRALGVRVEVENDVKAAALGAHHLRPRGWGLDPDVTAPGSGTVEAAYVGGDVDTLAYLNLGTGLASAVVRDGVLVRGIDGAAGEIGHLPVGGDVQCTCGQVGCLETIASGSALARLWWPSRGGARDPFAAAAAGDALAAAAVDVLCDGVGLAIQLLVLAAGAEHVVIGGGLTGLGEPFVEGVRADLRRRGRASRMIAALDLESRFELVPASVPVAAIGAALLPGRAPGPFLLTDELAG
;
A
#
# COMPACT_ATOMS: atom_id res chain seq x y z
N MET A 1 -33.27 4.87 -10.97
CA MET A 1 -32.22 3.95 -11.46
C MET A 1 -31.29 3.77 -10.26
N SER A 2 -31.06 2.55 -9.79
CA SER A 2 -30.11 2.31 -8.69
C SER A 2 -28.68 2.63 -9.14
N GLU A 3 -27.92 3.30 -8.28
CA GLU A 3 -26.54 3.66 -8.56
C GLU A 3 -25.70 2.40 -8.87
N GLN A 4 -24.92 2.44 -9.94
CA GLN A 4 -24.02 1.34 -10.32
C GLN A 4 -22.75 1.42 -9.46
N LEU A 5 -22.30 0.28 -8.96
CA LEU A 5 -21.15 0.13 -8.08
C LEU A 5 -19.92 -0.35 -8.87
N LEU A 6 -18.76 -0.12 -8.28
CA LEU A 6 -17.47 -0.66 -8.70
C LEU A 6 -17.08 -1.79 -7.74
N LEU A 7 -16.40 -2.81 -8.25
CA LEU A 7 -15.90 -3.92 -7.44
C LEU A 7 -14.38 -3.87 -7.39
N GLY A 8 -13.81 -3.84 -6.19
CA GLY A 8 -12.36 -3.88 -5.98
C GLY A 8 -11.96 -5.13 -5.22
N ILE A 9 -10.96 -5.83 -5.74
CA ILE A 9 -10.43 -7.10 -5.21
C ILE A 9 -8.97 -6.88 -4.82
N ASP A 10 -8.68 -6.85 -3.53
CA ASP A 10 -7.32 -6.76 -2.99
C ASP A 10 -6.86 -8.16 -2.57
N ILE A 11 -5.94 -8.74 -3.33
CA ILE A 11 -5.36 -10.06 -3.08
C ILE A 11 -4.02 -9.87 -2.37
N GLY A 12 -4.02 -9.81 -1.05
CA GLY A 12 -2.79 -9.74 -0.26
C GLY A 12 -2.15 -11.11 -0.01
N GLY A 13 -0.91 -11.14 0.47
CA GLY A 13 -0.18 -12.39 0.73
C GLY A 13 -0.79 -13.29 1.79
N THR A 14 -1.63 -12.78 2.69
CA THR A 14 -2.29 -13.53 3.77
C THR A 14 -3.80 -13.45 3.72
N LYS A 15 -4.35 -12.34 3.25
CA LYS A 15 -5.78 -12.04 3.25
C LYS A 15 -6.17 -11.40 1.93
N THR A 16 -7.25 -11.90 1.34
CA THR A 16 -7.96 -11.26 0.23
C THR A 16 -9.13 -10.47 0.78
N ALA A 17 -9.27 -9.22 0.35
CA ALA A 17 -10.41 -8.36 0.68
C ALA A 17 -11.12 -7.93 -0.61
N VAL A 18 -12.44 -7.92 -0.59
CA VAL A 18 -13.27 -7.48 -1.72
C VAL A 18 -14.26 -6.44 -1.23
N ALA A 19 -14.31 -5.31 -1.94
CA ALA A 19 -15.23 -4.21 -1.64
C ALA A 19 -16.11 -3.88 -2.85
N ALA A 20 -17.38 -3.62 -2.60
CA ALA A 20 -18.24 -2.88 -3.52
C ALA A 20 -18.23 -1.41 -3.09
N VAL A 21 -17.90 -0.54 -4.01
CA VAL A 21 -17.74 0.90 -3.73
C VAL A 21 -18.54 1.73 -4.73
N THR A 22 -18.94 2.90 -4.31
CA THR A 22 -19.49 3.94 -5.18
C THR A 22 -18.34 4.63 -5.95
N ARG A 23 -18.66 5.46 -6.93
CA ARG A 23 -17.64 6.18 -7.73
C ARG A 23 -16.82 7.18 -6.93
N ASP A 24 -17.34 7.68 -5.82
CA ASP A 24 -16.64 8.57 -4.89
C ASP A 24 -15.75 7.81 -3.88
N GLY A 25 -15.75 6.46 -3.92
CA GLY A 25 -14.92 5.61 -3.07
C GLY A 25 -15.60 5.17 -1.78
N THR A 26 -16.88 5.50 -1.55
CA THR A 26 -17.62 5.03 -0.38
C THR A 26 -17.82 3.52 -0.43
N VAL A 27 -17.41 2.82 0.63
CA VAL A 27 -17.56 1.36 0.75
C VAL A 27 -18.98 1.00 1.12
N VAL A 28 -19.68 0.29 0.22
CA VAL A 28 -21.07 -0.19 0.43
C VAL A 28 -21.09 -1.58 1.06
N ALA A 29 -20.16 -2.44 0.65
CA ALA A 29 -19.99 -3.78 1.21
C ALA A 29 -18.53 -4.18 1.19
N LEU A 30 -18.10 -4.94 2.20
CA LEU A 30 -16.73 -5.45 2.34
C LEU A 30 -16.77 -6.88 2.88
N ARG A 31 -16.00 -7.76 2.29
CA ARG A 31 -15.72 -9.12 2.79
C ARG A 31 -14.24 -9.42 2.69
N SER A 32 -13.76 -10.29 3.58
CA SER A 32 -12.39 -10.76 3.53
C SER A 32 -12.25 -12.17 4.03
N ALA A 33 -11.24 -12.89 3.50
CA ALA A 33 -10.87 -14.23 3.91
C ALA A 33 -9.36 -14.46 3.69
N PRO A 34 -8.77 -15.53 4.26
CA PRO A 34 -7.41 -15.95 3.90
C PRO A 34 -7.27 -16.14 2.38
N SER A 35 -6.14 -15.70 1.81
CA SER A 35 -5.96 -15.68 0.34
C SER A 35 -5.81 -17.06 -0.32
N GLY A 36 -5.45 -18.09 0.44
CA GLY A 36 -5.02 -19.37 -0.13
C GLY A 36 -3.58 -19.29 -0.68
N ARG A 37 -3.13 -20.39 -1.30
CA ARG A 37 -1.81 -20.51 -1.92
C ARG A 37 -1.92 -21.18 -3.28
N GLY A 38 -1.06 -20.74 -4.22
CA GLY A 38 -1.13 -21.14 -5.62
C GLY A 38 -2.26 -20.47 -6.40
N GLY A 39 -2.05 -20.26 -7.69
CA GLY A 39 -2.93 -19.45 -8.54
C GLY A 39 -4.40 -19.89 -8.52
N ALA A 40 -4.67 -21.20 -8.49
CA ALA A 40 -6.03 -21.74 -8.50
C ALA A 40 -6.81 -21.35 -7.24
N GLN A 41 -6.23 -21.54 -6.04
CA GLN A 41 -6.88 -21.19 -4.78
C GLN A 41 -7.06 -19.69 -4.61
N VAL A 42 -6.06 -18.91 -5.02
CA VAL A 42 -6.11 -17.45 -4.99
C VAL A 42 -7.29 -16.94 -5.82
N VAL A 43 -7.45 -17.43 -7.04
CA VAL A 43 -8.58 -17.07 -7.91
C VAL A 43 -9.90 -17.54 -7.32
N GLU A 44 -9.98 -18.77 -6.80
CA GLU A 44 -11.19 -19.32 -6.18
C GLU A 44 -11.67 -18.44 -5.02
N VAL A 45 -10.77 -18.07 -4.10
CA VAL A 45 -11.10 -17.20 -2.95
C VAL A 45 -11.57 -15.83 -3.43
N ALA A 46 -10.85 -15.21 -4.39
CA ALA A 46 -11.21 -13.91 -4.94
C ALA A 46 -12.61 -13.92 -5.59
N VAL A 47 -12.89 -14.93 -6.41
CA VAL A 47 -14.19 -15.08 -7.09
C VAL A 47 -15.32 -15.32 -6.10
N ARG A 48 -15.11 -16.18 -5.12
CA ARG A 48 -16.12 -16.45 -4.07
C ARG A 48 -16.46 -15.17 -3.30
N LEU A 49 -15.46 -14.44 -2.82
CA LEU A 49 -15.67 -13.18 -2.11
C LEU A 49 -16.34 -12.13 -2.99
N ALA A 50 -15.94 -12.04 -4.27
CA ALA A 50 -16.52 -11.10 -5.23
C ALA A 50 -18.03 -11.36 -5.43
N ARG A 51 -18.43 -12.62 -5.53
CA ARG A 51 -19.85 -13.00 -5.62
C ARG A 51 -20.60 -12.70 -4.33
N GLU A 52 -20.06 -13.07 -3.16
CA GLU A 52 -20.65 -12.76 -1.86
C GLU A 52 -20.90 -11.25 -1.67
N VAL A 53 -19.93 -10.42 -2.05
CA VAL A 53 -20.06 -8.96 -2.02
C VAL A 53 -21.12 -8.48 -3.02
N ALA A 54 -21.08 -8.96 -4.27
CA ALA A 54 -22.04 -8.59 -5.28
C ALA A 54 -23.48 -8.96 -4.87
N ASP A 55 -23.68 -10.16 -4.36
CA ASP A 55 -24.99 -10.64 -3.91
C ASP A 55 -25.54 -9.78 -2.76
N SER A 56 -24.69 -9.32 -1.84
CA SER A 56 -25.09 -8.45 -0.73
C SER A 56 -25.56 -7.05 -1.18
N VAL A 57 -25.24 -6.64 -2.41
CA VAL A 57 -25.64 -5.35 -2.97
C VAL A 57 -26.63 -5.46 -4.13
N GLY A 58 -27.21 -6.64 -4.37
CA GLY A 58 -28.23 -6.87 -5.38
C GLY A 58 -27.76 -7.58 -6.65
N GLY A 59 -26.60 -8.25 -6.57
CA GLY A 59 -26.06 -9.12 -7.62
C GLY A 59 -25.06 -8.43 -8.56
N LEU A 60 -24.38 -9.26 -9.36
CA LEU A 60 -23.36 -8.80 -10.33
C LEU A 60 -23.89 -7.78 -11.34
N GLY A 61 -25.19 -7.79 -11.63
CA GLY A 61 -25.81 -6.80 -12.53
C GLY A 61 -25.75 -5.35 -12.03
N ARG A 62 -25.43 -5.15 -10.74
CA ARG A 62 -25.18 -3.82 -10.15
C ARG A 62 -23.74 -3.35 -10.27
N ILE A 63 -22.84 -4.25 -10.64
CA ILE A 63 -21.41 -3.95 -10.79
C ILE A 63 -21.15 -3.49 -12.22
N SER A 64 -20.75 -2.23 -12.39
CA SER A 64 -20.47 -1.63 -13.69
C SER A 64 -19.06 -1.92 -14.19
N ALA A 65 -18.11 -2.11 -13.26
CA ALA A 65 -16.73 -2.39 -13.57
C ALA A 65 -16.03 -3.04 -12.37
N ALA A 66 -14.97 -3.78 -12.62
CA ALA A 66 -14.20 -4.46 -11.58
C ALA A 66 -12.69 -4.31 -11.80
N GLY A 67 -11.96 -4.17 -10.71
CA GLY A 67 -10.50 -4.21 -10.71
C GLY A 67 -9.98 -5.11 -9.59
N ALA A 68 -8.78 -5.60 -9.79
CA ALA A 68 -8.06 -6.41 -8.80
C ALA A 68 -6.63 -5.91 -8.62
N CYS A 69 -6.07 -6.13 -7.45
CA CYS A 69 -4.65 -5.93 -7.23
C CYS A 69 -4.04 -7.12 -6.50
N MET A 70 -2.73 -7.32 -6.73
CA MET A 70 -2.00 -8.46 -6.19
C MET A 70 -0.51 -8.11 -6.07
N PRO A 71 0.21 -8.63 -5.05
CA PRO A 71 1.66 -8.53 -4.98
C PRO A 71 2.33 -9.17 -6.19
N GLY A 72 3.55 -8.74 -6.50
CA GLY A 72 4.37 -9.25 -7.59
C GLY A 72 4.51 -8.26 -8.75
N LEU A 73 5.14 -8.74 -9.83
CA LEU A 73 5.30 -7.97 -11.06
C LEU A 73 4.03 -8.10 -11.91
N VAL A 74 3.30 -7.01 -12.04
CA VAL A 74 2.04 -6.96 -12.79
C VAL A 74 2.22 -6.20 -14.08
N ASP A 75 1.93 -6.86 -15.20
CA ASP A 75 1.66 -6.18 -16.47
C ASP A 75 0.23 -5.67 -16.46
N SER A 76 0.05 -4.39 -16.20
CA SER A 76 -1.28 -3.77 -16.11
C SER A 76 -2.03 -3.72 -17.43
N THR A 77 -1.37 -3.95 -18.58
CA THR A 77 -2.00 -3.98 -19.90
C THR A 77 -2.75 -5.29 -20.13
N THR A 78 -2.12 -6.40 -19.75
CA THR A 78 -2.67 -7.76 -19.91
C THR A 78 -3.31 -8.30 -18.64
N GLY A 79 -2.95 -7.78 -17.47
CA GLY A 79 -3.32 -8.30 -16.17
C GLY A 79 -2.61 -9.60 -15.82
N PHE A 80 -1.44 -9.83 -16.45
CA PHE A 80 -0.56 -10.96 -16.14
C PHE A 80 0.31 -10.64 -14.92
N VAL A 81 0.36 -11.56 -13.98
CA VAL A 81 1.13 -11.42 -12.73
C VAL A 81 2.26 -12.44 -12.71
N ARG A 82 3.45 -12.02 -12.30
CA ARG A 82 4.63 -12.86 -12.09
C ARG A 82 5.21 -12.67 -10.70
N HIS A 83 5.81 -13.73 -10.18
CA HIS A 83 6.60 -13.72 -8.94
C HIS A 83 5.86 -13.19 -7.70
N ALA A 84 4.60 -13.61 -7.50
CA ALA A 84 3.90 -13.36 -6.24
C ALA A 84 4.31 -14.41 -5.19
N VAL A 85 5.53 -14.28 -4.67
CA VAL A 85 6.20 -15.27 -3.82
C VAL A 85 5.38 -15.61 -2.56
N ASN A 86 4.77 -14.62 -1.91
CA ASN A 86 3.97 -14.80 -0.70
C ASN A 86 2.69 -15.61 -0.92
N LEU A 87 2.30 -15.84 -2.17
CA LEU A 87 1.11 -16.58 -2.58
C LEU A 87 1.45 -17.90 -3.30
N ASP A 88 2.73 -18.26 -3.41
CA ASP A 88 3.22 -19.41 -4.19
C ASP A 88 2.72 -19.35 -5.65
N VAL A 89 2.73 -18.16 -6.26
CA VAL A 89 2.35 -17.92 -7.65
C VAL A 89 3.57 -17.48 -8.44
N GLU A 90 4.02 -18.34 -9.34
CA GLU A 90 5.12 -18.02 -10.27
C GLU A 90 4.60 -17.15 -11.41
N SER A 91 3.46 -17.53 -11.99
CA SER A 91 2.78 -16.78 -13.04
C SER A 91 1.26 -17.02 -13.01
N LEU A 92 0.47 -15.99 -13.37
CA LEU A 92 -0.99 -16.07 -13.37
C LEU A 92 -1.59 -15.08 -14.35
N GLU A 93 -2.45 -15.54 -15.25
CA GLU A 93 -3.33 -14.69 -16.07
C GLU A 93 -4.54 -14.20 -15.25
N LEU A 94 -4.28 -13.34 -14.26
CA LEU A 94 -5.27 -12.98 -13.26
C LEU A 94 -6.48 -12.27 -13.86
N SER A 95 -6.27 -11.31 -14.78
CA SER A 95 -7.36 -10.60 -15.46
C SER A 95 -8.28 -11.57 -16.21
N THR A 96 -7.70 -12.47 -17.00
CA THR A 96 -8.46 -13.48 -17.77
C THR A 96 -9.25 -14.40 -16.85
N ALA A 97 -8.61 -14.90 -15.78
CA ALA A 97 -9.23 -15.84 -14.84
C ALA A 97 -10.43 -15.21 -14.12
N LEU A 98 -10.24 -13.99 -13.57
CA LEU A 98 -11.29 -13.28 -12.85
C LEU A 98 -12.41 -12.82 -13.79
N SER A 99 -12.08 -12.28 -14.96
CA SER A 99 -13.09 -11.79 -15.94
C SER A 99 -13.99 -12.91 -16.42
N ARG A 100 -13.41 -14.09 -16.72
CA ARG A 100 -14.18 -15.27 -17.12
C ARG A 100 -15.13 -15.75 -16.00
N ALA A 101 -14.64 -15.76 -14.76
CA ALA A 101 -15.40 -16.28 -13.64
C ALA A 101 -16.53 -15.34 -13.17
N LEU A 102 -16.34 -14.02 -13.33
CA LEU A 102 -17.28 -13.00 -12.87
C LEU A 102 -18.21 -12.50 -13.99
N GLY A 103 -17.86 -12.74 -15.26
CA GLY A 103 -18.63 -12.23 -16.40
C GLY A 103 -18.53 -10.71 -16.61
N VAL A 104 -17.55 -10.06 -15.96
CA VAL A 104 -17.23 -8.63 -16.09
C VAL A 104 -15.73 -8.49 -16.30
N ARG A 105 -15.30 -7.52 -17.12
CA ARG A 105 -13.88 -7.24 -17.30
C ARG A 105 -13.25 -6.80 -15.98
N VAL A 106 -12.15 -7.44 -15.61
CA VAL A 106 -11.37 -7.12 -14.42
C VAL A 106 -10.01 -6.57 -14.84
N GLU A 107 -9.72 -5.32 -14.50
CA GLU A 107 -8.40 -4.72 -14.68
C GLU A 107 -7.52 -5.06 -13.49
N VAL A 108 -6.22 -5.27 -13.73
CA VAL A 108 -5.30 -5.75 -12.68
C VAL A 108 -4.11 -4.81 -12.54
N GLU A 109 -3.72 -4.56 -11.29
CA GLU A 109 -2.56 -3.73 -10.95
C GLU A 109 -1.79 -4.36 -9.76
N ASN A 110 -0.58 -3.88 -9.53
CA ASN A 110 0.16 -4.18 -8.30
C ASN A 110 -0.57 -3.58 -7.07
N ASP A 111 -0.50 -4.26 -5.94
CA ASP A 111 -1.22 -3.90 -4.70
C ASP A 111 -0.81 -2.53 -4.14
N VAL A 112 0.49 -2.20 -4.14
CA VAL A 112 1.00 -0.90 -3.67
C VAL A 112 0.54 0.23 -4.60
N LYS A 113 0.51 -0.02 -5.91
CA LYS A 113 0.03 0.95 -6.92
C LYS A 113 -1.47 1.18 -6.81
N ALA A 114 -2.25 0.12 -6.62
CA ALA A 114 -3.67 0.25 -6.35
C ALA A 114 -3.92 1.04 -5.05
N ALA A 115 -3.18 0.75 -3.98
CA ALA A 115 -3.29 1.49 -2.72
C ALA A 115 -2.95 2.98 -2.90
N ALA A 116 -1.93 3.32 -3.69
CA ALA A 116 -1.61 4.71 -4.02
C ALA A 116 -2.77 5.43 -4.70
N LEU A 117 -3.44 4.74 -5.63
CA LEU A 117 -4.59 5.27 -6.34
C LEU A 117 -5.78 5.52 -5.41
N GLY A 118 -6.05 4.56 -4.51
CA GLY A 118 -7.08 4.70 -3.48
C GLY A 118 -6.79 5.84 -2.52
N ALA A 119 -5.54 5.97 -2.06
CA ALA A 119 -5.11 7.05 -1.18
C ALA A 119 -5.26 8.43 -1.85
N HIS A 120 -4.80 8.56 -3.08
CA HIS A 120 -4.94 9.80 -3.86
C HIS A 120 -6.42 10.20 -4.03
N HIS A 121 -7.30 9.23 -4.24
CA HIS A 121 -8.73 9.50 -4.41
C HIS A 121 -9.43 9.88 -3.10
N LEU A 122 -9.10 9.18 -1.99
CA LEU A 122 -9.81 9.31 -0.72
C LEU A 122 -9.29 10.45 0.16
N ARG A 123 -7.99 10.72 0.11
CA ARG A 123 -7.37 11.72 0.98
C ARG A 123 -8.06 13.10 0.91
N PRO A 124 -8.32 13.69 -0.28
CA PRO A 124 -9.02 14.97 -0.38
C PRO A 124 -10.46 14.93 0.15
N ARG A 125 -11.02 13.74 0.33
CA ARG A 125 -12.39 13.47 0.81
C ARG A 125 -12.45 13.04 2.28
N GLY A 126 -11.39 13.32 3.07
CA GLY A 126 -11.34 12.92 4.47
C GLY A 126 -11.38 11.41 4.68
N TRP A 127 -10.80 10.64 3.75
CA TRP A 127 -10.77 9.18 3.76
C TRP A 127 -12.14 8.50 3.64
N GLY A 128 -13.20 9.22 3.31
CA GLY A 128 -14.56 8.70 3.28
C GLY A 128 -15.08 8.27 4.65
N LEU A 129 -14.45 8.74 5.73
CA LEU A 129 -14.88 8.51 7.09
C LEU A 129 -15.96 9.53 7.44
N ASP A 130 -17.03 9.06 8.09
CA ASP A 130 -18.05 9.95 8.65
C ASP A 130 -17.42 10.74 9.82
N PRO A 131 -17.39 12.08 9.78
CA PRO A 131 -16.80 12.88 10.85
C PRO A 131 -17.49 12.66 12.21
N ASP A 132 -18.73 12.16 12.21
CA ASP A 132 -19.50 11.89 13.43
C ASP A 132 -19.33 10.44 13.95
N VAL A 133 -18.67 9.55 13.21
CA VAL A 133 -18.43 8.15 13.63
C VAL A 133 -17.03 8.03 14.25
N THR A 134 -16.95 8.21 15.56
CA THR A 134 -15.79 7.78 16.34
C THR A 134 -15.82 6.26 16.44
N ALA A 135 -14.90 5.55 15.75
CA ALA A 135 -14.74 4.11 15.90
C ALA A 135 -14.44 3.78 17.38
N PRO A 136 -15.15 2.83 18.01
CA PRO A 136 -14.87 2.45 19.39
C PRO A 136 -13.46 1.82 19.46
N GLY A 137 -12.54 2.49 20.15
CA GLY A 137 -11.16 2.02 20.38
C GLY A 137 -10.07 2.69 19.57
N SER A 138 -10.36 3.61 18.66
CA SER A 138 -9.38 4.53 18.10
C SER A 138 -9.23 5.70 19.08
N GLY A 139 -8.13 5.73 19.84
CA GLY A 139 -7.69 6.98 20.44
C GLY A 139 -7.68 8.04 19.33
N THR A 140 -8.36 9.14 19.54
CA THR A 140 -8.46 10.24 18.59
C THR A 140 -7.08 10.72 18.23
N VAL A 141 -6.51 10.16 17.15
CA VAL A 141 -5.48 10.88 16.42
C VAL A 141 -6.25 11.92 15.61
N GLU A 142 -6.42 13.11 16.16
CA GLU A 142 -6.61 14.31 15.35
C GLU A 142 -5.32 14.47 14.53
N ALA A 143 -5.15 13.65 13.52
CA ALA A 143 -4.29 14.00 12.42
C ALA A 143 -4.92 15.26 11.85
N ALA A 144 -4.29 16.41 12.07
CA ALA A 144 -4.68 17.64 11.42
C ALA A 144 -4.70 17.34 9.92
N TYR A 145 -5.90 17.08 9.41
CA TYR A 145 -6.15 16.87 7.99
C TYR A 145 -5.78 18.17 7.28
N VAL A 146 -4.58 18.21 6.74
CA VAL A 146 -4.19 19.28 5.82
C VAL A 146 -4.78 18.90 4.46
N GLY A 147 -6.11 19.07 4.36
CA GLY A 147 -6.87 18.81 3.15
C GLY A 147 -6.48 19.79 2.05
N GLY A 148 -6.11 19.24 0.93
CA GLY A 148 -5.87 19.93 -0.34
C GLY A 148 -5.63 18.86 -1.39
N ASP A 149 -6.08 19.13 -2.62
CA ASP A 149 -5.64 18.33 -3.76
C ASP A 149 -4.11 18.48 -3.84
N VAL A 150 -3.43 17.36 -4.00
CA VAL A 150 -2.00 17.33 -4.28
C VAL A 150 -1.82 16.75 -5.68
N ASP A 151 -0.97 17.38 -6.49
CA ASP A 151 -0.71 16.93 -7.84
C ASP A 151 0.13 15.64 -7.84
N THR A 152 1.07 15.54 -6.88
CA THR A 152 1.94 14.36 -6.73
C THR A 152 1.87 13.79 -5.33
N LEU A 153 1.21 12.63 -5.18
CA LEU A 153 1.12 11.86 -3.96
C LEU A 153 1.99 10.61 -4.05
N ALA A 154 2.81 10.35 -3.04
CA ALA A 154 3.46 9.06 -2.86
C ALA A 154 2.74 8.22 -1.80
N TYR A 155 2.55 6.94 -2.09
CA TYR A 155 2.13 5.94 -1.13
C TYR A 155 3.34 5.09 -0.74
N LEU A 156 3.61 4.97 0.55
CA LEU A 156 4.69 4.16 1.12
C LEU A 156 4.07 2.98 1.86
N ASN A 157 4.26 1.78 1.34
CA ASN A 157 3.78 0.56 1.97
C ASN A 157 4.83 -0.01 2.92
N LEU A 158 4.50 -0.06 4.21
CA LEU A 158 5.31 -0.64 5.27
C LEU A 158 4.62 -1.92 5.79
N GLY A 159 4.81 -3.00 5.06
CA GLY A 159 4.32 -4.34 5.39
C GLY A 159 5.45 -5.27 5.83
N THR A 160 5.42 -6.53 5.37
CA THR A 160 6.53 -7.47 5.49
C THR A 160 7.79 -6.88 4.86
N GLY A 161 7.64 -6.28 3.66
CA GLY A 161 8.66 -5.51 2.96
C GLY A 161 8.35 -4.01 2.94
N LEU A 162 9.11 -3.28 2.12
CA LEU A 162 8.93 -1.86 1.83
C LEU A 162 8.85 -1.64 0.32
N ALA A 163 7.78 -1.02 -0.13
CA ALA A 163 7.63 -0.55 -1.50
C ALA A 163 6.87 0.78 -1.52
N SER A 164 6.93 1.50 -2.63
CA SER A 164 6.16 2.72 -2.81
C SER A 164 5.47 2.76 -4.17
N ALA A 165 4.54 3.68 -4.31
CA ALA A 165 3.97 4.05 -5.60
C ALA A 165 3.68 5.53 -5.63
N VAL A 166 3.71 6.13 -6.80
CA VAL A 166 3.47 7.56 -7.00
C VAL A 166 2.28 7.75 -7.93
N VAL A 167 1.38 8.63 -7.55
CA VAL A 167 0.30 9.14 -8.40
C VAL A 167 0.61 10.60 -8.68
N ARG A 168 0.67 10.98 -9.96
CA ARG A 168 0.87 12.36 -10.41
C ARG A 168 -0.27 12.75 -11.33
N ASP A 169 -0.91 13.87 -11.05
CA ASP A 169 -2.09 14.35 -11.82
C ASP A 169 -3.16 13.25 -11.98
N GLY A 170 -3.37 12.45 -10.95
CA GLY A 170 -4.30 11.32 -10.95
C GLY A 170 -3.84 10.08 -11.72
N VAL A 171 -2.62 10.07 -12.27
CA VAL A 171 -2.05 8.96 -13.05
C VAL A 171 -0.95 8.24 -12.27
N LEU A 172 -1.01 6.91 -12.25
CA LEU A 172 0.02 6.06 -11.65
C LEU A 172 1.34 6.16 -12.44
N VAL A 173 2.43 6.41 -11.73
CA VAL A 173 3.79 6.36 -12.27
C VAL A 173 4.28 4.91 -12.20
N ARG A 174 4.24 4.20 -13.34
CA ARG A 174 4.59 2.76 -13.40
C ARG A 174 6.06 2.51 -13.76
N GLY A 175 6.69 3.48 -14.45
CA GLY A 175 7.99 3.24 -15.10
C GLY A 175 7.87 2.30 -16.31
N ILE A 176 9.01 2.03 -16.95
CA ILE A 176 9.03 1.27 -18.21
C ILE A 176 8.65 -0.21 -18.00
N ASP A 177 9.11 -0.82 -16.89
CA ASP A 177 8.90 -2.24 -16.58
C ASP A 177 7.93 -2.45 -15.40
N GLY A 178 7.15 -1.44 -15.05
CA GLY A 178 6.30 -1.50 -13.87
C GLY A 178 7.05 -1.45 -12.54
N ALA A 179 8.37 -1.25 -12.53
CA ALA A 179 9.22 -1.30 -11.33
C ALA A 179 9.37 0.05 -10.61
N ALA A 180 8.77 1.14 -11.14
CA ALA A 180 8.79 2.41 -10.42
C ALA A 180 8.12 2.25 -9.05
N GLY A 181 8.83 2.69 -8.01
CA GLY A 181 8.37 2.59 -6.63
C GLY A 181 9.01 1.48 -5.80
N GLU A 182 9.80 0.59 -6.39
CA GLU A 182 10.53 -0.47 -5.68
C GLU A 182 11.74 0.08 -4.89
N ILE A 183 11.52 1.19 -4.17
CA ILE A 183 12.57 1.91 -3.41
C ILE A 183 13.12 1.09 -2.24
N GLY A 184 12.39 0.07 -1.80
CA GLY A 184 12.85 -0.88 -0.79
C GLY A 184 14.14 -1.58 -1.17
N HIS A 185 14.40 -1.72 -2.47
CA HIS A 185 15.60 -2.36 -3.00
C HIS A 185 16.75 -1.40 -3.33
N LEU A 186 16.63 -0.12 -2.96
CA LEU A 186 17.76 0.81 -3.05
C LEU A 186 18.81 0.49 -1.98
N PRO A 187 20.09 0.29 -2.33
CA PRO A 187 21.14 0.07 -1.36
C PRO A 187 21.44 1.39 -0.63
N VAL A 188 21.20 1.40 0.69
CA VAL A 188 21.39 2.56 1.57
C VAL A 188 22.54 2.37 2.55
N GLY A 189 23.25 1.24 2.44
CA GLY A 189 24.35 0.84 3.32
C GLY A 189 23.96 -0.27 4.28
N GLY A 190 24.95 -0.70 5.08
CA GLY A 190 24.81 -1.87 5.98
C GLY A 190 25.24 -3.17 5.29
N ASP A 191 25.18 -4.26 6.04
CA ASP A 191 25.71 -5.58 5.67
C ASP A 191 24.65 -6.67 5.56
N VAL A 192 23.37 -6.31 5.75
CA VAL A 192 22.26 -7.26 5.71
C VAL A 192 21.90 -7.61 4.28
N GLN A 193 21.90 -8.91 3.99
CA GLN A 193 21.46 -9.40 2.68
C GLN A 193 19.94 -9.28 2.54
N CYS A 194 19.49 -8.65 1.45
CA CYS A 194 18.09 -8.56 1.07
C CYS A 194 17.67 -9.82 0.30
N THR A 195 16.38 -10.14 0.34
CA THR A 195 15.77 -11.23 -0.43
C THR A 195 15.92 -11.06 -1.95
N CYS A 196 16.12 -9.82 -2.44
CA CYS A 196 16.42 -9.55 -3.85
C CYS A 196 17.84 -9.93 -4.28
N GLY A 197 18.70 -10.35 -3.35
CA GLY A 197 20.10 -10.73 -3.61
C GLY A 197 21.11 -9.61 -3.39
N GLN A 198 20.70 -8.35 -3.25
CA GLN A 198 21.58 -7.23 -2.91
C GLN A 198 21.86 -7.16 -1.42
N VAL A 199 22.88 -6.40 -1.01
CA VAL A 199 23.22 -6.12 0.39
C VAL A 199 22.88 -4.66 0.71
N GLY A 200 22.32 -4.42 1.91
CA GLY A 200 22.06 -3.08 2.42
C GLY A 200 20.88 -2.35 1.79
N CYS A 201 19.89 -3.06 1.28
CA CYS A 201 18.65 -2.46 0.78
C CYS A 201 17.88 -1.74 1.90
N LEU A 202 17.17 -0.66 1.55
CA LEU A 202 16.34 0.13 2.48
C LEU A 202 15.32 -0.75 3.23
N GLU A 203 14.73 -1.74 2.57
CA GLU A 203 13.81 -2.71 3.17
C GLU A 203 14.44 -3.46 4.35
N THR A 204 15.77 -3.66 4.36
CA THR A 204 16.44 -4.38 5.43
C THR A 204 16.51 -3.58 6.76
N ILE A 205 16.14 -2.31 6.74
CA ILE A 205 16.07 -1.45 7.93
C ILE A 205 14.67 -0.88 8.19
N ALA A 206 13.82 -0.76 7.18
CA ALA A 206 12.55 -0.05 7.24
C ALA A 206 11.36 -0.94 6.82
N SER A 207 11.24 -2.13 7.38
CA SER A 207 10.12 -3.04 7.11
C SER A 207 9.73 -3.85 8.35
N GLY A 208 8.59 -4.54 8.28
CA GLY A 208 8.16 -5.48 9.32
C GLY A 208 9.15 -6.62 9.51
N SER A 209 9.73 -7.15 8.42
CA SER A 209 10.78 -8.17 8.49
C SER A 209 12.06 -7.64 9.13
N ALA A 210 12.44 -6.40 8.83
CA ALA A 210 13.57 -5.74 9.46
C ALA A 210 13.34 -5.58 10.96
N LEU A 211 12.18 -5.08 11.36
CA LEU A 211 11.81 -4.93 12.76
C LEU A 211 11.84 -6.27 13.50
N ALA A 212 11.26 -7.32 12.91
CA ALA A 212 11.25 -8.66 13.51
C ALA A 212 12.66 -9.26 13.66
N ARG A 213 13.59 -8.92 12.76
CA ARG A 213 15.00 -9.33 12.85
C ARG A 213 15.76 -8.53 13.89
N LEU A 214 15.52 -7.24 14.00
CA LEU A 214 16.21 -6.34 14.93
C LEU A 214 15.74 -6.53 16.37
N TRP A 215 14.47 -6.81 16.55
CA TRP A 215 13.86 -7.01 17.85
C TRP A 215 12.78 -8.08 17.78
N TRP A 216 12.97 -9.13 18.58
CA TRP A 216 11.99 -10.19 18.76
C TRP A 216 11.52 -10.21 20.21
N PRO A 217 10.21 -10.01 20.49
CA PRO A 217 9.73 -10.02 21.86
C PRO A 217 9.98 -11.40 22.50
N SER A 218 10.60 -11.42 23.68
CA SER A 218 10.70 -12.62 24.50
C SER A 218 9.30 -13.17 24.82
N ARG A 219 9.17 -14.49 25.02
CA ARG A 219 7.87 -15.12 25.36
C ARG A 219 7.26 -14.42 26.57
N GLY A 220 6.06 -13.83 26.39
CA GLY A 220 5.33 -13.08 27.42
C GLY A 220 5.68 -11.60 27.53
N GLY A 221 6.63 -11.07 26.71
CA GLY A 221 6.97 -9.65 26.64
C GLY A 221 5.97 -8.82 25.81
N ALA A 222 6.17 -7.50 25.85
CA ALA A 222 5.41 -6.56 25.00
C ALA A 222 5.56 -6.96 23.53
N ARG A 223 4.45 -6.90 22.79
CA ARG A 223 4.46 -7.15 21.32
C ARG A 223 4.70 -5.87 20.52
N ASP A 224 4.68 -4.73 21.20
CA ASP A 224 4.89 -3.40 20.65
C ASP A 224 6.31 -2.94 20.99
N PRO A 225 7.17 -2.70 19.97
CA PRO A 225 8.54 -2.28 20.17
C PRO A 225 8.65 -0.89 20.80
N PHE A 226 7.69 0.02 20.54
CA PHE A 226 7.68 1.35 21.14
C PHE A 226 7.35 1.29 22.63
N ALA A 227 6.37 0.47 23.02
CA ALA A 227 6.04 0.26 24.41
C ALA A 227 7.21 -0.42 25.16
N ALA A 228 7.90 -1.38 24.55
CA ALA A 228 9.07 -2.04 25.13
C ALA A 228 10.24 -1.05 25.29
N ALA A 229 10.52 -0.22 24.30
CA ALA A 229 11.53 0.83 24.35
C ALA A 229 11.24 1.83 25.50
N ALA A 230 9.99 2.26 25.61
CA ALA A 230 9.55 3.15 26.70
C ALA A 230 9.68 2.51 28.09
N ALA A 231 9.58 1.17 28.17
CA ALA A 231 9.80 0.39 29.41
C ALA A 231 11.30 0.11 29.69
N GLY A 232 12.22 0.61 28.86
CA GLY A 232 13.68 0.50 29.06
C GLY A 232 14.35 -0.68 28.34
N ASP A 233 13.67 -1.35 27.41
CA ASP A 233 14.31 -2.36 26.55
C ASP A 233 15.21 -1.67 25.52
N ALA A 234 16.53 -1.75 25.73
CA ALA A 234 17.54 -1.12 24.89
C ALA A 234 17.58 -1.68 23.46
N LEU A 235 17.26 -2.97 23.27
CA LEU A 235 17.18 -3.57 21.92
C LEU A 235 15.95 -3.06 21.16
N ALA A 236 14.82 -2.95 21.85
CA ALA A 236 13.63 -2.35 21.27
C ALA A 236 13.87 -0.88 20.88
N ALA A 237 14.52 -0.10 21.73
CA ALA A 237 14.87 1.29 21.43
C ALA A 237 15.77 1.39 20.20
N ALA A 238 16.83 0.57 20.10
CA ALA A 238 17.69 0.54 18.92
C ALA A 238 16.93 0.11 17.65
N ALA A 239 16.03 -0.85 17.75
CA ALA A 239 15.22 -1.30 16.60
C ALA A 239 14.24 -0.22 16.12
N VAL A 240 13.62 0.50 17.05
CA VAL A 240 12.74 1.64 16.76
C VAL A 240 13.52 2.77 16.07
N ASP A 241 14.71 3.10 16.57
CA ASP A 241 15.56 4.13 15.97
C ASP A 241 15.93 3.79 14.53
N VAL A 242 16.35 2.54 14.28
CA VAL A 242 16.68 2.06 12.92
C VAL A 242 15.46 2.10 12.00
N LEU A 243 14.29 1.66 12.48
CA LEU A 243 13.04 1.70 11.71
C LEU A 243 12.68 3.14 11.33
N CYS A 244 12.66 4.05 12.31
CA CYS A 244 12.29 5.44 12.10
C CYS A 244 13.27 6.18 11.17
N ASP A 245 14.58 5.90 11.28
CA ASP A 245 15.59 6.43 10.39
C ASP A 245 15.36 5.98 8.94
N GLY A 246 15.12 4.68 8.73
CA GLY A 246 14.84 4.14 7.40
C GLY A 246 13.55 4.69 6.79
N VAL A 247 12.49 4.85 7.60
CA VAL A 247 11.22 5.45 7.12
C VAL A 247 11.40 6.94 6.81
N GLY A 248 12.11 7.69 7.65
CA GLY A 248 12.45 9.09 7.39
C GLY A 248 13.27 9.24 6.10
N LEU A 249 14.20 8.32 5.83
CA LEU A 249 14.94 8.29 4.57
C LEU A 249 14.03 8.01 3.37
N ALA A 250 13.08 7.08 3.49
CA ALA A 250 12.09 6.80 2.43
C ALA A 250 11.24 8.03 2.11
N ILE A 251 10.74 8.74 3.13
CA ILE A 251 9.96 9.98 2.96
C ILE A 251 10.82 11.03 2.25
N GLN A 252 12.04 11.27 2.73
CA GLN A 252 12.96 12.24 2.13
C GLN A 252 13.25 11.90 0.66
N LEU A 253 13.47 10.61 0.35
CA LEU A 253 13.70 10.13 -1.02
C LEU A 253 12.49 10.43 -1.93
N LEU A 254 11.28 10.11 -1.48
CA LEU A 254 10.06 10.33 -2.25
C LEU A 254 9.81 11.81 -2.52
N VAL A 255 10.07 12.67 -1.55
CA VAL A 255 9.95 14.13 -1.74
C VAL A 255 11.03 14.65 -2.70
N LEU A 256 12.28 14.26 -2.52
CA LEU A 256 13.39 14.80 -3.33
C LEU A 256 13.47 14.23 -4.74
N ALA A 257 13.24 12.90 -4.90
CA ALA A 257 13.43 12.23 -6.18
C ALA A 257 12.14 12.11 -7.00
N ALA A 258 11.01 11.85 -6.36
CA ALA A 258 9.72 11.72 -7.05
C ALA A 258 8.92 13.04 -7.08
N GLY A 259 9.34 14.06 -6.32
CA GLY A 259 8.62 15.33 -6.21
C GLY A 259 7.31 15.20 -5.44
N ALA A 260 7.20 14.21 -4.53
CA ALA A 260 5.99 14.02 -3.76
C ALA A 260 5.70 15.24 -2.87
N GLU A 261 4.52 15.80 -3.00
CA GLU A 261 4.03 16.87 -2.14
C GLU A 261 3.58 16.32 -0.80
N HIS A 262 3.04 15.07 -0.82
CA HIS A 262 2.61 14.37 0.37
C HIS A 262 2.89 12.88 0.27
N VAL A 263 3.20 12.25 1.41
CA VAL A 263 3.48 10.82 1.54
C VAL A 263 2.43 10.18 2.44
N VAL A 264 1.66 9.26 1.90
CA VAL A 264 0.69 8.47 2.66
C VAL A 264 1.31 7.13 3.00
N ILE A 265 1.37 6.77 4.28
CA ILE A 265 1.96 5.53 4.75
C ILE A 265 0.86 4.52 5.04
N GLY A 266 0.94 3.35 4.42
CA GLY A 266 0.09 2.20 4.69
C GLY A 266 0.87 0.94 5.04
N GLY A 267 0.18 -0.20 5.09
CA GLY A 267 0.76 -1.48 5.46
C GLY A 267 0.68 -1.79 6.95
N GLY A 268 1.12 -2.98 7.35
CA GLY A 268 0.92 -3.51 8.70
C GLY A 268 1.58 -2.71 9.83
N LEU A 269 2.66 -1.98 9.53
CA LEU A 269 3.34 -1.15 10.54
C LEU A 269 2.55 0.09 10.96
N THR A 270 1.52 0.50 10.21
CA THR A 270 0.62 1.59 10.64
C THR A 270 -0.13 1.25 11.93
N GLY A 271 -0.30 -0.04 12.23
CA GLY A 271 -0.86 -0.51 13.50
C GLY A 271 -0.05 -0.15 14.75
N LEU A 272 1.19 0.32 14.61
CA LEU A 272 2.00 0.87 15.70
C LEU A 272 1.52 2.25 16.18
N GLY A 273 0.69 2.94 15.38
CA GLY A 273 -0.03 4.15 15.76
C GLY A 273 0.85 5.37 16.03
N GLU A 274 0.40 6.23 16.95
CA GLU A 274 1.04 7.52 17.26
C GLU A 274 2.51 7.41 17.69
N PRO A 275 2.94 6.42 18.51
CA PRO A 275 4.35 6.29 18.86
C PRO A 275 5.26 6.14 17.62
N PHE A 276 4.80 5.43 16.59
CA PHE A 276 5.51 5.30 15.32
C PHE A 276 5.57 6.64 14.57
N VAL A 277 4.44 7.35 14.48
CA VAL A 277 4.38 8.67 13.84
C VAL A 277 5.35 9.64 14.50
N GLU A 278 5.35 9.73 15.83
CA GLU A 278 6.26 10.60 16.57
C GLU A 278 7.73 10.18 16.45
N GLY A 279 8.01 8.89 16.37
CA GLY A 279 9.36 8.38 16.08
C GLY A 279 9.87 8.85 14.72
N VAL A 280 9.05 8.73 13.68
CA VAL A 280 9.38 9.21 12.34
C VAL A 280 9.52 10.74 12.31
N ARG A 281 8.63 11.49 12.95
CA ARG A 281 8.75 12.96 13.07
C ARG A 281 10.04 13.36 13.78
N ALA A 282 10.41 12.66 14.85
CA ALA A 282 11.65 12.93 15.57
C ALA A 282 12.89 12.73 14.67
N ASP A 283 12.89 11.72 13.83
CA ASP A 283 13.93 11.51 12.83
C ASP A 283 13.97 12.64 11.79
N LEU A 284 12.83 13.00 11.22
CA LEU A 284 12.75 14.08 10.23
C LEU A 284 13.21 15.42 10.81
N ARG A 285 12.87 15.73 12.08
CA ARG A 285 13.41 16.89 12.81
C ARG A 285 14.93 16.82 12.94
N ARG A 286 15.49 15.65 13.24
CA ARG A 286 16.95 15.44 13.33
C ARG A 286 17.61 15.74 11.99
N ARG A 287 17.05 15.27 10.87
CA ARG A 287 17.52 15.56 9.50
C ARG A 287 17.45 17.05 9.17
N GLY A 288 16.36 17.72 9.53
CA GLY A 288 16.19 19.17 9.36
C GLY A 288 17.23 19.98 10.14
N ARG A 289 17.55 19.57 11.40
CA ARG A 289 18.62 20.24 12.18
C ARG A 289 20.00 20.08 11.53
N ALA A 290 20.25 18.98 10.85
CA ALA A 290 21.53 18.72 10.19
C ALA A 290 21.68 19.46 8.85
N SER A 291 20.57 19.87 8.22
CA SER A 291 20.59 20.49 6.88
C SER A 291 19.50 21.55 6.73
N ARG A 292 19.94 22.80 6.44
CA ARG A 292 19.00 23.91 6.17
C ARG A 292 18.11 23.64 4.95
N MET A 293 18.61 22.94 3.94
CA MET A 293 17.85 22.55 2.77
C MET A 293 16.72 21.58 3.17
N ILE A 294 17.03 20.55 3.98
CA ILE A 294 16.01 19.59 4.45
C ILE A 294 15.00 20.27 5.37
N ALA A 295 15.46 21.18 6.26
CA ALA A 295 14.56 21.96 7.10
C ALA A 295 13.54 22.79 6.28
N ALA A 296 13.96 23.36 5.15
CA ALA A 296 13.11 24.15 4.28
C ALA A 296 12.02 23.31 3.55
N LEU A 297 12.15 21.99 3.51
CA LEU A 297 11.17 21.10 2.89
C LEU A 297 10.00 20.78 3.81
N ASP A 298 10.11 21.03 5.11
CA ASP A 298 9.08 20.74 6.13
C ASP A 298 8.52 19.30 6.01
N LEU A 299 9.43 18.31 6.00
CA LEU A 299 9.08 16.91 5.78
C LEU A 299 8.12 16.36 6.84
N GLU A 300 8.12 16.94 8.05
CA GLU A 300 7.25 16.52 9.16
C GLU A 300 5.76 16.71 8.87
N SER A 301 5.41 17.74 8.11
CA SER A 301 4.02 18.04 7.72
C SER A 301 3.58 17.26 6.47
N ARG A 302 4.52 16.58 5.79
CA ARG A 302 4.29 15.95 4.50
C ARG A 302 3.93 14.48 4.56
N PHE A 303 3.60 13.92 5.71
CA PHE A 303 3.17 12.53 5.77
C PHE A 303 2.04 12.31 6.75
N GLU A 304 1.26 11.27 6.47
CA GLU A 304 0.20 10.76 7.32
C GLU A 304 0.03 9.25 7.16
N LEU A 305 -0.65 8.60 8.10
CA LEU A 305 -0.99 7.19 8.01
C LEU A 305 -2.36 7.00 7.35
N VAL A 306 -2.52 5.92 6.57
CA VAL A 306 -3.86 5.45 6.18
C VAL A 306 -4.63 5.06 7.43
N PRO A 307 -5.87 5.53 7.63
CA PRO A 307 -6.70 5.07 8.73
C PRO A 307 -6.94 3.55 8.65
N ALA A 308 -6.80 2.85 9.77
CA ALA A 308 -6.83 1.38 9.82
C ALA A 308 -8.13 0.74 9.30
N SER A 309 -9.24 1.51 9.31
CA SER A 309 -10.54 1.07 8.81
C SER A 309 -10.69 1.15 7.29
N VAL A 310 -9.78 1.84 6.58
CA VAL A 310 -9.90 2.12 5.15
C VAL A 310 -9.24 1.01 4.32
N PRO A 311 -10.00 0.25 3.51
CA PRO A 311 -9.46 -0.78 2.63
C PRO A 311 -8.90 -0.13 1.34
N VAL A 312 -7.86 0.70 1.50
CA VAL A 312 -7.35 1.61 0.46
C VAL A 312 -6.96 0.89 -0.83
N ALA A 313 -6.37 -0.32 -0.74
CA ALA A 313 -5.98 -1.09 -1.91
C ALA A 313 -7.20 -1.64 -2.67
N ALA A 314 -8.22 -2.15 -1.97
CA ALA A 314 -9.45 -2.59 -2.60
C ALA A 314 -10.21 -1.43 -3.27
N ILE A 315 -10.26 -0.26 -2.63
CA ILE A 315 -10.87 0.94 -3.23
C ILE A 315 -10.08 1.37 -4.47
N GLY A 316 -8.75 1.42 -4.38
CA GLY A 316 -7.90 1.75 -5.52
C GLY A 316 -8.04 0.75 -6.67
N ALA A 317 -8.13 -0.55 -6.36
CA ALA A 317 -8.42 -1.56 -7.37
C ALA A 317 -9.77 -1.31 -8.07
N ALA A 318 -10.82 -0.98 -7.32
CA ALA A 318 -12.13 -0.64 -7.89
C ALA A 318 -12.08 0.57 -8.84
N LEU A 319 -11.14 1.48 -8.62
CA LEU A 319 -10.97 2.70 -9.42
C LEU A 319 -10.07 2.52 -10.66
N LEU A 320 -9.50 1.33 -10.90
CA LEU A 320 -8.67 1.05 -12.08
C LEU A 320 -9.45 1.16 -13.38
N PRO A 321 -10.67 0.60 -13.49
CA PRO A 321 -11.44 0.63 -14.74
C PRO A 321 -11.75 2.05 -15.22
N GLY A 322 -11.49 2.30 -16.50
CA GLY A 322 -11.74 3.60 -17.14
C GLY A 322 -10.61 4.61 -16.99
N ARG A 323 -9.49 4.26 -16.36
CA ARG A 323 -8.26 5.04 -16.40
C ARG A 323 -7.41 4.56 -17.57
N ALA A 324 -6.93 5.49 -18.40
CA ALA A 324 -6.04 5.14 -19.50
C ALA A 324 -4.82 4.38 -18.95
N PRO A 325 -4.42 3.23 -19.54
CA PRO A 325 -3.12 2.67 -19.27
C PRO A 325 -2.08 3.74 -19.59
N GLY A 326 -1.18 4.05 -18.66
CA GLY A 326 -0.06 4.93 -18.95
C GLY A 326 0.70 4.39 -20.18
N PRO A 327 1.42 5.24 -20.94
CA PRO A 327 2.10 4.82 -22.14
C PRO A 327 3.14 3.73 -21.78
N PHE A 328 2.79 2.48 -22.06
CA PHE A 328 3.72 1.37 -22.07
C PHE A 328 4.38 1.40 -23.45
N LEU A 329 5.54 2.02 -23.53
CA LEU A 329 6.36 1.95 -24.74
C LEU A 329 7.09 0.59 -24.74
N LEU A 330 6.38 -0.46 -25.16
CA LEU A 330 7.06 -1.62 -25.73
C LEU A 330 7.52 -1.19 -27.12
N THR A 331 8.78 -0.81 -27.23
CA THR A 331 9.44 -0.83 -28.53
C THR A 331 9.71 -2.28 -28.87
N ASP A 332 9.04 -2.79 -29.91
CA ASP A 332 9.25 -4.10 -30.53
C ASP A 332 10.65 -4.24 -31.21
N GLU A 333 11.69 -3.64 -30.66
CA GLU A 333 13.02 -3.59 -31.28
C GLU A 333 14.11 -4.37 -30.51
N LEU A 334 13.76 -5.49 -29.87
CA LEU A 334 14.78 -6.45 -29.40
C LEU A 334 14.46 -7.89 -29.82
N ALA A 335 14.00 -8.08 -31.05
CA ALA A 335 13.99 -9.38 -31.73
C ALA A 335 14.87 -9.25 -32.99
N GLY A 336 16.18 -9.34 -32.77
CA GLY A 336 17.19 -9.39 -33.83
C GLY A 336 18.42 -10.11 -33.32
#